data_3331bda64cdd617fdf810b1d5a6bb5be
#
_entry.id   3331bda64cdd617fdf810b1d5a6bb5be
#
_cell.length_a   1.000
_cell.length_b   1.000
_cell.length_c   1.000
_cell.angle_alpha   90.00
_cell.angle_beta   90.00
_cell.angle_gamma   90.00
#
_symmetry.space_group_name_H-M   'P 1'
#
loop_
_entity.id
_entity.type
_entity.pdbx_description
1 polymer ?
#
loop_
_entity_poly.entity_id
_entity_poly.type
_entity_poly.pdbx_seq_one_letter_code
_entity_poly.pdbx_strand_id
1 'polypeptide(L)'
;MFEYSNAHLQAQANARIQADSEGGVELDLFGIQGRYHRPKQNALWRFGEQAGFSGPGLNGAGFTGVSYVSDFGFTPNHSHFNTLSFEGATSLPGDVEFYIGEAKIGETISVDRGEFRLEDIPSIDGNGTVSIILTDKFGRKTTQSIPYFNMPGIYKKGAYEFQYGLGLISRGRGIYRGLYGSSVQRYGLTDRITASGSVAFWPAGALLGGGAQHAWREKTMVNATAAASASASGLGLQVKANLSPATRPE
;
A
#
# COMPACT_ATOMS: atom_id res chain seq x y z
N MET A 1 -12.38 -8.18 -25.24
CA MET A 1 -12.40 -7.73 -23.82
C MET A 1 -13.82 -7.40 -23.46
N PHE A 2 -14.29 -7.96 -22.37
CA PHE A 2 -15.59 -7.66 -21.78
C PHE A 2 -15.33 -6.98 -20.43
N GLU A 3 -15.98 -5.85 -20.20
CA GLU A 3 -15.82 -5.07 -18.97
C GLU A 3 -17.20 -4.65 -18.45
N TYR A 4 -17.39 -4.83 -17.14
CA TYR A 4 -18.54 -4.33 -16.42
C TYR A 4 -18.05 -3.55 -15.20
N SER A 5 -18.56 -2.35 -15.00
CA SER A 5 -18.18 -1.52 -13.85
C SER A 5 -19.39 -0.76 -13.30
N ASN A 6 -19.53 -0.77 -11.98
CA ASN A 6 -20.39 0.12 -11.22
C ASN A 6 -19.63 0.68 -10.01
N ALA A 7 -20.29 1.46 -9.14
CA ALA A 7 -19.66 2.11 -7.98
C ALA A 7 -18.91 1.17 -7.03
N HIS A 8 -19.24 -0.13 -6.99
CA HIS A 8 -18.65 -1.09 -6.06
C HIS A 8 -18.09 -2.34 -6.72
N LEU A 9 -18.55 -2.68 -7.90
CA LEU A 9 -18.18 -3.91 -8.59
C LEU A 9 -17.56 -3.61 -9.95
N GLN A 10 -16.40 -4.16 -10.19
CA GLN A 10 -15.73 -4.16 -11.49
C GLN A 10 -15.47 -5.62 -11.86
N ALA A 11 -15.80 -5.99 -13.08
CA ALA A 11 -15.50 -7.30 -13.63
C ALA A 11 -14.93 -7.16 -15.04
N GLN A 12 -13.89 -7.93 -15.33
CA GLN A 12 -13.20 -7.96 -16.61
C GLN A 12 -12.97 -9.40 -17.03
N ALA A 13 -13.20 -9.68 -18.29
CA ALA A 13 -12.82 -10.95 -18.90
C ALA A 13 -12.23 -10.70 -20.29
N ASN A 14 -11.18 -11.42 -20.61
CA ASN A 14 -10.56 -11.42 -21.94
C ASN A 14 -10.89 -12.71 -22.64
N ALA A 15 -11.26 -12.62 -23.92
CA ALA A 15 -11.47 -13.77 -24.78
C ALA A 15 -10.58 -13.64 -26.03
N ARG A 16 -10.02 -14.75 -26.47
CA ARG A 16 -9.33 -14.88 -27.74
C ARG A 16 -10.06 -15.92 -28.59
N ILE A 17 -10.34 -15.54 -29.83
CA ILE A 17 -10.85 -16.47 -30.82
C ILE A 17 -9.68 -16.76 -31.78
N GLN A 18 -9.31 -18.00 -31.92
CA GLN A 18 -8.26 -18.44 -32.85
C GLN A 18 -8.88 -19.42 -33.81
N ALA A 19 -8.80 -19.11 -35.12
CA ALA A 19 -9.19 -20.05 -36.16
C ALA A 19 -7.93 -20.72 -36.72
N ASP A 20 -7.94 -22.03 -36.86
CA ASP A 20 -6.87 -22.76 -37.51
C ASP A 20 -7.12 -22.89 -39.04
N SER A 21 -6.10 -23.30 -39.76
CA SER A 21 -6.18 -23.47 -41.19
C SER A 21 -7.05 -24.65 -41.66
N GLU A 22 -7.48 -25.49 -40.74
CA GLU A 22 -8.36 -26.64 -40.95
C GLU A 22 -9.82 -26.36 -40.65
N GLY A 23 -10.16 -25.09 -40.32
CA GLY A 23 -11.52 -24.63 -40.05
C GLY A 23 -11.96 -24.86 -38.62
N GLY A 24 -11.06 -25.23 -37.71
CA GLY A 24 -11.30 -25.25 -36.26
C GLY A 24 -11.36 -23.85 -35.68
N VAL A 25 -12.31 -23.61 -34.79
CA VAL A 25 -12.41 -22.36 -34.04
C VAL A 25 -12.21 -22.66 -32.57
N GLU A 26 -11.16 -22.14 -31.98
CA GLU A 26 -10.85 -22.24 -30.55
C GLU A 26 -11.19 -20.92 -29.85
N LEU A 27 -11.98 -21.02 -28.77
CA LEU A 27 -12.30 -19.89 -27.92
C LEU A 27 -11.60 -20.03 -26.59
N ASP A 28 -10.57 -19.22 -26.39
CA ASP A 28 -9.86 -19.10 -25.11
C ASP A 28 -10.43 -17.97 -24.28
N LEU A 29 -10.92 -18.28 -23.09
CA LEU A 29 -11.27 -17.31 -22.04
C LEU A 29 -10.10 -17.21 -21.06
N PHE A 30 -9.54 -16.01 -20.89
CA PHE A 30 -8.42 -15.78 -20.00
C PHE A 30 -8.54 -14.42 -19.31
N GLY A 31 -7.77 -14.24 -18.20
CA GLY A 31 -7.71 -12.96 -17.49
C GLY A 31 -9.05 -12.57 -16.89
N ILE A 32 -9.84 -13.56 -16.39
CA ILE A 32 -11.09 -13.29 -15.69
C ILE A 32 -10.75 -12.70 -14.33
N GLN A 33 -11.17 -11.47 -14.08
CA GLN A 33 -10.93 -10.74 -12.84
C GLN A 33 -12.20 -10.01 -12.39
N GLY A 34 -12.44 -10.03 -11.09
CA GLY A 34 -13.49 -9.25 -10.46
C GLY A 34 -12.95 -8.52 -9.24
N ARG A 35 -13.48 -7.33 -8.98
CA ARG A 35 -13.14 -6.52 -7.82
C ARG A 35 -14.42 -6.01 -7.19
N TYR A 36 -14.57 -6.22 -5.88
CA TYR A 36 -15.69 -5.70 -5.11
C TYR A 36 -15.17 -4.83 -3.96
N HIS A 37 -15.42 -3.55 -4.07
CA HIS A 37 -14.93 -2.54 -3.14
C HIS A 37 -15.84 -2.40 -1.93
N ARG A 38 -15.24 -2.32 -0.75
CA ARG A 38 -15.91 -2.06 0.54
C ARG A 38 -15.34 -0.79 1.18
N PRO A 39 -15.73 0.41 0.72
CA PRO A 39 -15.13 1.68 1.16
C PRO A 39 -15.19 1.90 2.67
N LYS A 40 -16.30 1.51 3.32
CA LYS A 40 -16.47 1.64 4.78
C LYS A 40 -15.47 0.80 5.59
N GLN A 41 -14.85 -0.19 5.00
CA GLN A 41 -13.89 -1.10 5.64
C GLN A 41 -12.46 -0.89 5.12
N ASN A 42 -12.26 0.07 4.19
CA ASN A 42 -11.00 0.26 3.47
C ASN A 42 -10.46 -1.08 2.93
N ALA A 43 -11.34 -1.84 2.29
CA ALA A 43 -11.04 -3.20 1.87
C ALA A 43 -11.63 -3.51 0.49
N LEU A 44 -10.99 -4.45 -0.16
CA LEU A 44 -11.28 -4.89 -1.52
C LEU A 44 -11.28 -6.42 -1.59
N TRP A 45 -12.36 -6.99 -2.07
CA TRP A 45 -12.38 -8.38 -2.55
C TRP A 45 -11.92 -8.43 -4.00
N ARG A 46 -11.03 -9.37 -4.30
CA ARG A 46 -10.61 -9.69 -5.66
C ARG A 46 -10.92 -11.13 -5.96
N PHE A 47 -11.35 -11.38 -7.19
CA PHE A 47 -11.72 -12.71 -7.68
C PHE A 47 -10.99 -12.97 -9.00
N GLY A 48 -10.67 -14.24 -9.27
CA GLY A 48 -10.05 -14.64 -10.51
C GLY A 48 -8.53 -14.69 -10.46
N GLU A 49 -7.88 -14.43 -11.59
CA GLU A 49 -6.42 -14.47 -11.71
C GLU A 49 -5.77 -13.28 -11.01
N GLN A 50 -4.78 -13.54 -10.16
CA GLN A 50 -4.14 -12.53 -9.33
C GLN A 50 -2.64 -12.79 -9.21
N ALA A 51 -1.88 -11.70 -9.09
CA ALA A 51 -0.50 -11.80 -8.62
C ALA A 51 -0.47 -12.23 -7.16
N GLY A 52 0.53 -12.99 -6.79
CA GLY A 52 0.74 -13.37 -5.40
C GLY A 52 1.21 -12.20 -4.54
N PHE A 53 1.03 -12.33 -3.23
CA PHE A 53 1.46 -11.33 -2.27
C PHE A 53 2.95 -11.45 -1.96
N SER A 54 3.56 -10.33 -1.61
CA SER A 54 4.97 -10.28 -1.22
C SER A 54 5.10 -9.83 0.23
N GLY A 55 5.90 -10.58 1.00
CA GLY A 55 6.14 -10.33 2.42
C GLY A 55 7.44 -10.97 2.89
N PRO A 56 7.75 -10.95 4.19
CA PRO A 56 8.94 -11.57 4.73
C PRO A 56 9.09 -13.04 4.29
N GLY A 57 10.14 -13.34 3.52
CA GLY A 57 10.37 -14.67 2.95
C GLY A 57 9.40 -15.10 1.84
N LEU A 58 8.33 -14.38 1.61
CA LEU A 58 7.31 -14.71 0.63
C LEU A 58 7.47 -13.85 -0.64
N ASN A 59 7.81 -14.51 -1.75
CA ASN A 59 7.64 -13.98 -3.10
C ASN A 59 6.44 -14.70 -3.70
N GLY A 60 5.26 -14.09 -3.61
CA GLY A 60 4.01 -14.76 -3.88
C GLY A 60 3.89 -15.28 -5.31
N ALA A 61 3.51 -16.55 -5.43
CA ALA A 61 3.13 -17.13 -6.71
C ALA A 61 1.77 -16.59 -7.16
N GLY A 62 1.60 -16.38 -8.46
CA GLY A 62 0.29 -16.06 -9.02
C GLY A 62 -0.71 -17.19 -8.73
N PHE A 63 -1.94 -16.83 -8.45
CA PHE A 63 -3.01 -17.79 -8.16
C PHE A 63 -4.33 -17.31 -8.76
N THR A 64 -5.23 -18.26 -8.97
CA THR A 64 -6.61 -17.96 -9.32
C THR A 64 -7.51 -18.35 -8.17
N GLY A 65 -8.28 -17.40 -7.67
CA GLY A 65 -9.11 -17.61 -6.50
C GLY A 65 -9.72 -16.33 -5.99
N VAL A 66 -9.77 -16.23 -4.66
CA VAL A 66 -10.34 -15.09 -3.95
C VAL A 66 -9.27 -14.47 -3.07
N SER A 67 -9.24 -13.15 -3.02
CA SER A 67 -8.46 -12.42 -2.01
C SER A 67 -9.26 -11.30 -1.37
N TYR A 68 -8.89 -11.01 -0.13
CA TYR A 68 -9.40 -9.88 0.65
C TYR A 68 -8.21 -9.06 1.11
N VAL A 69 -8.15 -7.83 0.65
CA VAL A 69 -6.99 -6.95 0.86
C VAL A 69 -7.41 -5.58 1.34
N SER A 70 -6.54 -4.93 2.10
CA SER A 70 -6.70 -3.51 2.42
C SER A 70 -6.68 -2.68 1.15
N ASP A 71 -7.60 -1.72 1.06
CA ASP A 71 -7.63 -0.75 -0.03
C ASP A 71 -7.97 0.63 0.55
N PHE A 72 -7.00 1.49 0.53
CA PHE A 72 -7.10 2.84 1.08
C PHE A 72 -7.32 3.90 0.00
N GLY A 73 -7.43 3.50 -1.26
CA GLY A 73 -7.69 4.40 -2.38
C GLY A 73 -9.02 5.16 -2.27
N PHE A 74 -9.97 4.66 -1.44
CA PHE A 74 -11.26 5.31 -1.18
C PHE A 74 -11.25 6.31 -0.02
N THR A 75 -10.17 6.38 0.73
CA THR A 75 -10.02 7.33 1.83
C THR A 75 -8.78 8.17 1.62
N PRO A 76 -8.78 9.07 0.62
CA PRO A 76 -7.61 9.88 0.27
C PRO A 76 -7.11 10.74 1.43
N ASN A 77 -7.98 11.08 2.37
CA ASN A 77 -7.63 11.83 3.57
C ASN A 77 -7.14 10.94 4.73
N HIS A 78 -7.07 9.62 4.56
CA HIS A 78 -6.58 8.67 5.56
C HIS A 78 -5.28 8.06 5.08
N SER A 79 -4.18 8.71 5.39
CA SER A 79 -2.86 8.17 5.08
C SER A 79 -2.46 7.10 6.10
N HIS A 80 -2.00 5.94 5.65
CA HIS A 80 -1.35 4.95 6.53
C HIS A 80 0.10 5.26 6.77
N PHE A 81 0.65 6.14 5.96
CA PHE A 81 1.99 6.66 6.14
C PHE A 81 1.96 7.82 7.12
N ASN A 82 3.10 8.15 7.68
CA ASN A 82 3.22 9.28 8.57
C ASN A 82 2.76 10.56 7.85
N THR A 83 1.72 11.19 8.38
CA THR A 83 1.27 12.50 7.98
C THR A 83 1.85 13.55 8.91
N LEU A 84 1.95 14.76 8.42
CA LEU A 84 2.37 15.88 9.24
C LEU A 84 1.19 16.42 10.03
N SER A 85 1.45 16.81 11.27
CA SER A 85 0.54 17.64 12.05
C SER A 85 1.21 18.98 12.32
N PHE A 86 0.40 20.04 12.30
CA PHE A 86 0.84 21.37 12.59
C PHE A 86 -0.05 22.00 13.67
N GLU A 87 0.56 22.54 14.69
CA GLU A 87 -0.10 23.35 15.70
C GLU A 87 0.37 24.78 15.55
N GLY A 88 -0.58 25.69 15.52
CA GLY A 88 -0.31 27.11 15.37
C GLY A 88 -1.31 27.98 16.15
N ALA A 89 -1.03 29.25 16.22
CA ALA A 89 -1.94 30.23 16.78
C ALA A 89 -1.99 31.46 15.89
N THR A 90 -3.17 32.03 15.73
CA THR A 90 -3.36 33.27 15.00
C THR A 90 -4.19 34.28 15.80
N SER A 91 -3.83 35.53 15.72
CA SER A 91 -4.60 36.60 16.35
C SER A 91 -5.81 37.06 15.53
N LEU A 92 -5.88 36.67 14.26
CA LEU A 92 -6.93 37.03 13.29
C LEU A 92 -7.31 35.80 12.49
N PRO A 93 -8.57 35.68 12.04
CA PRO A 93 -8.95 34.65 11.07
C PRO A 93 -8.12 34.75 9.80
N GLY A 94 -7.82 33.61 9.18
CA GLY A 94 -7.02 33.56 7.97
C GLY A 94 -7.04 32.20 7.29
N ASP A 95 -6.30 32.09 6.22
CA ASP A 95 -6.18 30.88 5.41
C ASP A 95 -4.77 30.29 5.53
N VAL A 96 -4.71 28.99 5.72
CA VAL A 96 -3.45 28.23 5.80
C VAL A 96 -3.27 27.42 4.53
N GLU A 97 -2.11 27.60 3.92
CA GLU A 97 -1.68 26.87 2.72
C GLU A 97 -0.36 26.15 3.00
N PHE A 98 -0.21 24.97 2.38
CA PHE A 98 0.97 24.13 2.52
C PHE A 98 1.71 24.03 1.20
N TYR A 99 3.04 24.11 1.25
CA TYR A 99 3.90 24.04 0.07
C TYR A 99 5.10 23.10 0.31
N ILE A 100 5.44 22.31 -0.68
CA ILE A 100 6.71 21.60 -0.78
C ILE A 100 7.47 22.18 -1.96
N GLY A 101 8.56 22.89 -1.69
CA GLY A 101 9.19 23.75 -2.70
C GLY A 101 8.22 24.83 -3.16
N GLU A 102 7.96 24.88 -4.46
CA GLU A 102 6.99 25.82 -5.06
C GLU A 102 5.60 25.23 -5.27
N ALA A 103 5.45 23.91 -5.05
CA ALA A 103 4.18 23.22 -5.28
C ALA A 103 3.28 23.31 -4.05
N LYS A 104 2.05 23.80 -4.25
CA LYS A 104 1.00 23.75 -3.23
C LYS A 104 0.53 22.32 -3.05
N ILE A 105 0.43 21.87 -1.80
CA ILE A 105 -0.06 20.55 -1.43
C ILE A 105 -1.36 20.66 -0.63
N GLY A 106 -2.30 19.78 -0.90
CA GLY A 106 -3.60 19.78 -0.22
C GLY A 106 -4.47 21.00 -0.53
N GLU A 107 -5.52 21.13 0.25
CA GLU A 107 -6.48 22.23 0.14
C GLU A 107 -6.09 23.39 1.05
N THR A 108 -6.58 24.60 0.75
CA THR A 108 -6.49 25.74 1.67
C THR A 108 -7.44 25.50 2.84
N ILE A 109 -6.95 25.66 4.05
CA ILE A 109 -7.73 25.46 5.28
C ILE A 109 -7.95 26.80 5.96
N SER A 110 -9.20 27.22 6.13
CA SER A 110 -9.54 28.42 6.87
C SER A 110 -9.48 28.15 8.37
N VAL A 111 -8.83 29.04 9.11
CA VAL A 111 -8.66 28.96 10.56
C VAL A 111 -9.22 30.20 11.22
N ASP A 112 -9.85 30.02 12.37
CA ASP A 112 -10.36 31.09 13.20
C ASP A 112 -9.28 31.65 14.11
N ARG A 113 -9.58 32.78 14.76
CA ARG A 113 -8.71 33.36 15.78
C ARG A 113 -8.51 32.41 16.95
N GLY A 114 -7.27 32.20 17.38
CA GLY A 114 -6.90 31.36 18.51
C GLY A 114 -5.87 30.32 18.14
N GLU A 115 -5.76 29.30 18.98
CA GLU A 115 -4.97 28.12 18.69
C GLU A 115 -5.70 27.20 17.71
N PHE A 116 -4.98 26.62 16.78
CA PHE A 116 -5.51 25.65 15.83
C PHE A 116 -4.53 24.50 15.64
N ARG A 117 -5.08 23.33 15.35
CA ARG A 117 -4.33 22.13 15.02
C ARG A 117 -4.81 21.57 13.70
N LEU A 118 -3.87 21.36 12.81
CA LEU A 118 -4.10 20.74 11.50
C LEU A 118 -3.45 19.37 11.50
N GLU A 119 -4.23 18.36 11.16
CA GLU A 119 -3.80 16.98 11.10
C GLU A 119 -3.88 16.46 9.66
N ASP A 120 -3.21 15.36 9.38
CA ASP A 120 -3.23 14.69 8.09
C ASP A 120 -2.78 15.55 6.90
N ILE A 121 -1.80 16.44 7.12
CA ILE A 121 -1.20 17.22 6.04
C ILE A 121 -0.47 16.26 5.10
N PRO A 122 -0.81 16.25 3.79
CA PRO A 122 -0.15 15.39 2.83
C PRO A 122 1.36 15.60 2.81
N SER A 123 2.12 14.52 2.77
CA SER A 123 3.57 14.55 2.59
C SER A 123 3.95 13.74 1.35
N ILE A 124 5.06 14.10 0.73
CA ILE A 124 5.65 13.35 -0.38
C ILE A 124 6.66 12.35 0.21
N ASP A 125 6.90 11.24 -0.48
CA ASP A 125 7.93 10.28 -0.07
C ASP A 125 9.30 10.94 -0.03
N GLY A 126 10.06 10.64 1.01
CA GLY A 126 11.39 11.20 1.24
C GLY A 126 11.46 12.13 2.44
N ASN A 127 12.50 12.93 2.47
CA ASN A 127 12.71 13.99 3.47
C ASN A 127 12.70 15.37 2.81
N GLY A 128 12.08 16.32 3.46
CA GLY A 128 11.99 17.67 2.93
C GLY A 128 11.53 18.66 3.98
N THR A 129 11.06 19.79 3.50
CA THR A 129 10.51 20.86 4.32
C THR A 129 9.15 21.27 3.74
N VAL A 130 8.12 21.26 4.58
CA VAL A 130 6.83 21.86 4.25
C VAL A 130 6.85 23.30 4.72
N SER A 131 6.57 24.22 3.82
CA SER A 131 6.35 25.63 4.12
C SER A 131 4.85 25.85 4.34
N ILE A 132 4.50 26.35 5.50
CA ILE A 132 3.13 26.67 5.91
C ILE A 132 2.98 28.17 5.83
N ILE A 133 2.07 28.63 4.99
CA ILE A 133 1.79 30.04 4.77
C ILE A 133 0.43 30.36 5.36
N LEU A 134 0.40 31.12 6.43
CA LEU A 134 -0.81 31.70 6.99
C LEU A 134 -1.02 33.10 6.42
N THR A 135 -2.13 33.30 5.73
CA THR A 135 -2.55 34.62 5.20
C THR A 135 -3.72 35.13 6.01
N ASP A 136 -3.55 36.24 6.72
CA ASP A 136 -4.63 36.85 7.49
C ASP A 136 -5.63 37.62 6.59
N LYS A 137 -6.75 38.05 7.17
CA LYS A 137 -7.79 38.80 6.47
C LYS A 137 -7.33 40.16 5.86
N PHE A 138 -6.16 40.64 6.23
CA PHE A 138 -5.53 41.83 5.65
C PHE A 138 -4.49 41.52 4.58
N GLY A 139 -4.33 40.24 4.23
CA GLY A 139 -3.38 39.78 3.23
C GLY A 139 -1.92 39.68 3.75
N ARG A 140 -1.69 39.82 5.06
CA ARG A 140 -0.36 39.60 5.63
C ARG A 140 -0.03 38.14 5.70
N LYS A 141 1.14 37.78 5.20
CA LYS A 141 1.61 36.40 5.13
C LYS A 141 2.64 36.12 6.21
N THR A 142 2.43 35.05 6.95
CA THR A 142 3.40 34.48 7.88
C THR A 142 3.79 33.10 7.38
N THR A 143 5.08 32.89 7.19
CA THR A 143 5.59 31.58 6.71
C THR A 143 6.33 30.87 7.83
N GLN A 144 5.99 29.61 8.05
CA GLN A 144 6.70 28.71 8.94
C GLN A 144 7.11 27.45 8.17
N SER A 145 8.31 26.95 8.44
CA SER A 145 8.85 25.77 7.78
C SER A 145 9.01 24.64 8.77
N ILE A 146 8.48 23.47 8.42
CA ILE A 146 8.57 22.25 9.23
C ILE A 146 9.30 21.17 8.43
N PRO A 147 10.38 20.60 8.97
CA PRO A 147 11.00 19.46 8.35
C PRO A 147 10.07 18.25 8.43
N TYR A 148 9.94 17.52 7.35
CA TYR A 148 9.21 16.27 7.31
C TYR A 148 10.08 15.11 6.85
N PHE A 149 9.65 13.93 7.22
CA PHE A 149 10.31 12.70 6.90
C PHE A 149 9.26 11.60 6.67
N ASN A 150 9.14 11.15 5.43
CA ASN A 150 8.25 10.08 5.05
C ASN A 150 9.06 8.98 4.33
N MET A 151 9.05 7.78 4.87
CA MET A 151 9.71 6.62 4.28
C MET A 151 8.69 5.63 3.74
N PRO A 152 8.76 5.24 2.47
CA PRO A 152 7.95 4.16 1.94
C PRO A 152 8.09 2.89 2.78
N GLY A 153 6.97 2.32 3.20
CA GLY A 153 6.93 1.11 4.02
C GLY A 153 6.96 1.33 5.54
N ILE A 154 7.17 2.56 6.02
CA ILE A 154 6.98 2.91 7.44
C ILE A 154 5.55 3.39 7.63
N TYR A 155 4.78 2.64 8.38
CA TYR A 155 3.37 2.93 8.65
C TYR A 155 3.21 3.75 9.93
N LYS A 156 2.24 4.66 9.93
CA LYS A 156 1.81 5.41 11.11
C LYS A 156 1.46 4.43 12.24
N LYS A 157 1.76 4.81 13.47
CA LYS A 157 1.39 4.01 14.65
C LYS A 157 -0.10 3.64 14.61
N GLY A 158 -0.38 2.34 14.74
CA GLY A 158 -1.73 1.80 14.70
C GLY A 158 -2.28 1.53 13.29
N ALA A 159 -1.61 1.97 12.23
CA ALA A 159 -2.02 1.64 10.87
C ALA A 159 -1.79 0.15 10.59
N TYR A 160 -2.79 -0.48 9.98
CA TYR A 160 -2.80 -1.91 9.70
C TYR A 160 -3.15 -2.17 8.24
N GLU A 161 -2.29 -2.91 7.55
CA GLU A 161 -2.53 -3.43 6.20
C GLU A 161 -2.57 -4.95 6.25
N PHE A 162 -3.50 -5.52 5.50
CA PHE A 162 -3.64 -6.96 5.38
C PHE A 162 -3.91 -7.39 3.94
N GLN A 163 -3.44 -8.60 3.62
CA GLN A 163 -3.68 -9.27 2.36
C GLN A 163 -3.90 -10.75 2.67
N TYR A 164 -5.05 -11.28 2.33
CA TYR A 164 -5.42 -12.69 2.46
C TYR A 164 -5.80 -13.22 1.10
N GLY A 165 -5.27 -14.36 0.71
CA GLY A 165 -5.56 -15.01 -0.55
C GLY A 165 -5.72 -16.50 -0.41
N LEU A 166 -6.68 -17.05 -1.14
CA LEU A 166 -6.94 -18.49 -1.25
C LEU A 166 -7.35 -18.82 -2.67
N GLY A 167 -6.76 -19.86 -3.24
CA GLY A 167 -7.05 -20.27 -4.60
C GLY A 167 -6.19 -21.43 -5.06
N LEU A 168 -6.04 -21.54 -6.37
CA LEU A 168 -5.21 -22.53 -7.02
C LEU A 168 -3.99 -21.87 -7.64
N ILE A 169 -2.81 -22.45 -7.51
CA ILE A 169 -1.58 -21.92 -8.14
C ILE A 169 -1.80 -21.88 -9.65
N SER A 170 -1.60 -20.69 -10.24
CA SER A 170 -1.63 -20.48 -11.69
C SER A 170 -0.20 -20.53 -12.25
N ARG A 171 0.01 -21.34 -13.26
CA ARG A 171 1.27 -21.39 -14.03
C ARG A 171 1.16 -20.74 -15.41
N GLY A 172 0.25 -19.78 -15.54
CA GLY A 172 -0.07 -19.16 -16.83
C GLY A 172 -0.99 -20.03 -17.70
N ARG A 173 -1.71 -19.41 -18.63
CA ARG A 173 -2.63 -20.07 -19.60
C ARG A 173 -3.64 -21.06 -18.96
N GLY A 174 -4.16 -20.75 -17.77
CA GLY A 174 -5.24 -21.54 -17.15
C GLY A 174 -4.84 -22.91 -16.58
N ILE A 175 -3.54 -23.20 -16.44
CA ILE A 175 -3.09 -24.44 -15.79
C ILE A 175 -3.05 -24.21 -14.28
N TYR A 176 -4.01 -24.82 -13.58
CA TYR A 176 -4.13 -24.72 -12.13
C TYR A 176 -3.56 -25.99 -11.46
N ARG A 177 -2.69 -25.80 -10.46
CA ARG A 177 -2.08 -26.90 -9.73
C ARG A 177 -2.10 -26.65 -8.23
N GLY A 178 -2.98 -27.37 -7.53
CA GLY A 178 -2.98 -27.46 -6.09
C GLY A 178 -3.49 -26.21 -5.37
N LEU A 179 -4.00 -26.43 -4.19
CA LEU A 179 -4.50 -25.37 -3.31
C LEU A 179 -3.34 -24.49 -2.83
N TYR A 180 -3.55 -23.19 -2.87
CA TYR A 180 -2.60 -22.19 -2.39
C TYR A 180 -3.33 -21.22 -1.47
N GLY A 181 -2.72 -20.91 -0.34
CA GLY A 181 -3.18 -19.84 0.52
C GLY A 181 -2.01 -18.99 0.98
N SER A 182 -2.23 -17.69 1.10
CA SER A 182 -1.24 -16.77 1.63
C SER A 182 -1.87 -15.62 2.38
N SER A 183 -1.14 -15.13 3.36
CA SER A 183 -1.47 -13.93 4.12
C SER A 183 -0.21 -13.10 4.30
N VAL A 184 -0.36 -11.79 4.14
CA VAL A 184 0.66 -10.80 4.49
C VAL A 184 0.01 -9.73 5.33
N GLN A 185 0.66 -9.35 6.40
CA GLN A 185 0.17 -8.34 7.33
C GLN A 185 1.29 -7.36 7.64
N ARG A 186 0.95 -6.07 7.76
CA ARG A 186 1.85 -5.01 8.19
C ARG A 186 1.16 -4.16 9.24
N TYR A 187 1.89 -3.81 10.27
CA TYR A 187 1.37 -3.02 11.38
C TYR A 187 2.40 -1.98 11.84
N GLY A 188 1.99 -0.72 11.90
CA GLY A 188 2.78 0.37 12.47
C GLY A 188 2.84 0.27 14.00
N LEU A 189 3.95 -0.22 14.54
CA LEU A 189 4.19 -0.29 15.98
C LEU A 189 4.42 1.10 16.57
N THR A 190 5.20 1.89 15.86
CA THR A 190 5.47 3.31 16.14
C THR A 190 5.56 4.04 14.82
N ASP A 191 5.63 5.37 14.83
CA ASP A 191 5.82 6.17 13.61
C ASP A 191 7.18 5.97 12.94
N ARG A 192 8.04 5.12 13.50
CA ARG A 192 9.36 4.77 12.96
C ARG A 192 9.57 3.27 12.76
N ILE A 193 8.65 2.43 13.23
CA ILE A 193 8.80 0.97 13.18
C ILE A 193 7.52 0.35 12.65
N THR A 194 7.64 -0.37 11.54
CA THR A 194 6.59 -1.23 11.00
C THR A 194 6.99 -2.68 11.15
N ALA A 195 6.15 -3.47 11.79
CA ALA A 195 6.27 -4.92 11.82
C ALA A 195 5.52 -5.54 10.63
N SER A 196 6.03 -6.64 10.11
CA SER A 196 5.39 -7.40 9.03
C SER A 196 5.42 -8.89 9.31
N GLY A 197 4.38 -9.59 8.88
CA GLY A 197 4.25 -11.04 8.97
C GLY A 197 3.76 -11.62 7.66
N SER A 198 4.14 -12.84 7.35
CA SER A 198 3.68 -13.59 6.20
C SER A 198 3.49 -15.05 6.53
N VAL A 199 2.45 -15.65 5.95
CA VAL A 199 2.20 -17.09 5.98
C VAL A 199 1.80 -17.49 4.57
N ALA A 200 2.29 -18.63 4.12
CA ALA A 200 1.81 -19.26 2.90
C ALA A 200 1.79 -20.77 3.05
N PHE A 201 0.88 -21.42 2.33
CA PHE A 201 0.85 -22.87 2.22
C PHE A 201 0.52 -23.27 0.77
N TRP A 202 1.04 -24.41 0.38
CA TRP A 202 0.83 -25.07 -0.91
C TRP A 202 0.89 -26.58 -0.72
N PRO A 203 0.50 -27.42 -1.68
CA PRO A 203 0.41 -28.87 -1.47
C PRO A 203 1.69 -29.55 -0.99
N ALA A 204 2.84 -28.96 -1.31
CA ALA A 204 4.15 -29.54 -0.98
C ALA A 204 4.83 -28.82 0.21
N GLY A 205 4.18 -27.85 0.88
CA GLY A 205 4.82 -27.17 1.98
C GLY A 205 4.10 -25.94 2.52
N ALA A 206 4.76 -25.30 3.47
CA ALA A 206 4.31 -24.07 4.10
C ALA A 206 5.50 -23.14 4.41
N LEU A 207 5.20 -21.86 4.60
CA LEU A 207 6.14 -20.81 4.95
C LEU A 207 5.55 -19.93 6.04
N LEU A 208 6.39 -19.54 6.99
CA LEU A 208 6.14 -18.52 7.99
C LEU A 208 7.28 -17.50 7.95
N GLY A 209 6.96 -16.22 7.85
CA GLY A 209 7.93 -15.14 7.85
C GLY A 209 7.54 -14.00 8.77
N GLY A 210 8.53 -13.33 9.30
CA GLY A 210 8.39 -12.13 10.11
C GLY A 210 9.48 -11.11 9.78
N GLY A 211 9.19 -9.84 10.00
CA GLY A 211 10.17 -8.79 9.75
C GLY A 211 9.79 -7.46 10.39
N ALA A 212 10.76 -6.59 10.44
CA ALA A 212 10.58 -5.23 10.89
C ALA A 212 11.34 -4.25 9.99
N GLN A 213 10.73 -3.11 9.76
CA GLN A 213 11.33 -1.96 9.10
C GLN A 213 11.45 -0.85 10.12
N HIS A 214 12.63 -0.24 10.20
CA HIS A 214 12.94 0.84 11.13
C HIS A 214 13.53 2.03 10.38
N ALA A 215 12.91 3.19 10.53
CA ALA A 215 13.46 4.46 10.08
C ALA A 215 14.55 4.90 11.06
N TRP A 216 15.82 4.61 10.74
CA TRP A 216 16.95 5.00 11.56
C TRP A 216 17.51 6.34 11.10
N ARG A 217 17.47 7.34 11.99
CA ARG A 217 17.87 8.72 11.69
C ARG A 217 17.31 9.17 10.34
N GLU A 218 16.73 10.20 10.16
CA GLU A 218 15.99 10.76 9.02
C GLU A 218 16.50 10.47 7.58
N LYS A 219 17.46 9.54 7.40
CA LYS A 219 18.14 9.24 6.12
C LYS A 219 18.39 7.75 5.85
N THR A 220 18.01 6.85 6.77
CA THR A 220 18.35 5.43 6.60
C THR A 220 17.21 4.55 7.05
N MET A 221 16.80 3.64 6.20
CA MET A 221 15.87 2.56 6.54
C MET A 221 16.65 1.26 6.78
N VAL A 222 16.40 0.64 7.91
CA VAL A 222 16.86 -0.70 8.25
C VAL A 222 15.68 -1.65 8.05
N ASN A 223 15.84 -2.66 7.23
CA ASN A 223 14.87 -3.72 7.05
C ASN A 223 15.49 -5.05 7.45
N ALA A 224 14.88 -5.75 8.40
CA ALA A 224 15.28 -7.07 8.83
C ALA A 224 14.12 -8.05 8.68
N THR A 225 14.35 -9.18 8.03
CA THR A 225 13.35 -10.22 7.84
C THR A 225 13.94 -11.60 8.10
N ALA A 226 13.13 -12.47 8.67
CA ALA A 226 13.44 -13.89 8.83
C ALA A 226 12.23 -14.72 8.36
N ALA A 227 12.51 -15.86 7.73
CA ALA A 227 11.46 -16.77 7.32
C ALA A 227 11.93 -18.21 7.41
N ALA A 228 11.02 -19.09 7.80
CA ALA A 228 11.19 -20.53 7.81
C ALA A 228 10.18 -21.17 6.86
N SER A 229 10.62 -22.20 6.16
CA SER A 229 9.75 -22.99 5.30
C SER A 229 9.96 -24.48 5.53
N ALA A 230 8.89 -25.24 5.40
CA ALA A 230 8.91 -26.70 5.42
C ALA A 230 8.27 -27.19 4.14
N SER A 231 8.91 -28.14 3.47
CA SER A 231 8.39 -28.74 2.23
C SER A 231 8.80 -30.21 2.14
N ALA A 232 8.27 -30.91 1.16
CA ALA A 232 8.64 -32.29 0.87
C ALA A 232 10.16 -32.45 0.55
N SER A 233 10.84 -31.37 0.13
CA SER A 233 12.26 -31.34 -0.14
C SER A 233 13.12 -30.98 1.09
N GLY A 234 12.53 -30.63 2.22
CA GLY A 234 13.22 -30.30 3.46
C GLY A 234 12.80 -28.98 4.10
N LEU A 235 13.59 -28.58 5.07
CA LEU A 235 13.42 -27.32 5.82
C LEU A 235 14.29 -26.23 5.21
N GLY A 236 13.76 -25.03 5.12
CA GLY A 236 14.48 -23.83 4.67
C GLY A 236 14.44 -22.74 5.75
N LEU A 237 15.55 -22.04 5.91
CA LEU A 237 15.64 -20.83 6.73
C LEU A 237 16.25 -19.70 5.90
N GLN A 238 15.64 -18.52 5.97
CA GLN A 238 16.14 -17.33 5.31
C GLN A 238 16.19 -16.18 6.32
N VAL A 239 17.32 -15.47 6.37
CA VAL A 239 17.45 -14.22 7.12
C VAL A 239 18.01 -13.17 6.16
N LYS A 240 17.43 -12.00 6.14
CA LYS A 240 17.88 -10.85 5.34
C LYS A 240 17.90 -9.61 6.21
N ALA A 241 18.95 -8.81 6.05
CA ALA A 241 19.04 -7.47 6.60
C ALA A 241 19.53 -6.53 5.50
N ASN A 242 18.84 -5.43 5.30
CA ASN A 242 19.17 -4.44 4.28
C ASN A 242 19.18 -3.05 4.92
N LEU A 243 20.13 -2.25 4.47
CA LEU A 243 20.22 -0.83 4.77
C LEU A 243 19.97 -0.07 3.47
N SER A 244 18.95 0.77 3.46
CA SER A 244 18.63 1.60 2.30
C SER A 244 18.72 3.07 2.69
N PRO A 245 19.55 3.88 2.02
CA PRO A 245 19.52 5.32 2.22
C PRO A 245 18.17 5.86 1.73
N ALA A 246 17.60 6.80 2.45
CA ALA A 246 16.48 7.58 1.93
C ALA A 246 17.02 8.48 0.81
N THR A 247 16.71 8.14 -0.43
CA THR A 247 17.08 8.97 -1.58
C THR A 247 16.37 10.33 -1.49
N ARG A 248 17.13 11.40 -1.60
CA ARG A 248 16.54 12.70 -1.96
C ARG A 248 16.05 12.59 -3.41
N PRO A 249 14.82 12.97 -3.74
CA PRO A 249 14.55 13.41 -5.10
C PRO A 249 15.39 14.67 -5.35
N GLU A 250 16.18 14.63 -6.40
CA GLU A 250 16.88 15.82 -6.92
C GLU A 250 15.89 16.83 -7.48
#